data_bca055262f061c1cc1bae6389e5bee8e
#
_entry.id   bca055262f061c1cc1bae6389e5bee8e
#
_cell.length_a   1.000
_cell.length_b   1.000
_cell.length_c   1.000
_cell.angle_alpha   90.00
_cell.angle_beta   90.00
_cell.angle_gamma   90.00
#
_symmetry.space_group_name_H-M   'P 1'
#
loop_
_entity.id
_entity.type
_entity.pdbx_description
1 polymer ?
#
loop_
_entity_poly.entity_id
_entity_poly.type
_entity_poly.pdbx_seq_one_letter_code
_entity_poly.pdbx_strand_id
1 'polypeptide(L)'
;MKKRNSFIVIAAALLLIGFAAMPLWAQNTGRSGGSSRGAASSQAAGGYSTDFSGSIETVIADIEPGTLTAEEEAGILLMREEEKLARDVYLTLAEKWNIPVFRNIARSEETHMEAMGMLIQRYGLSDPIEETAARGQYTNDTFDALYSELTERGFESLEEALKVGAFIEDLDIADLQRLIDESANDAVKIVYQNLLKGSRNHLRSFYRQISRSEGTFTPEYIAQADFDRIISSSNESGVIDEPDFRF
;
A
#
# COMPACT_ATOMS: atom_id res chain seq x y z
N MET A 1 -12.61 29.32 -18.01
CA MET A 1 -11.62 28.33 -17.58
C MET A 1 -12.14 27.66 -16.32
N LYS A 2 -12.61 26.42 -16.41
CA LYS A 2 -13.13 25.66 -15.26
C LYS A 2 -11.94 25.01 -14.56
N LYS A 3 -11.69 25.41 -13.30
CA LYS A 3 -10.77 24.69 -12.40
C LYS A 3 -11.33 23.30 -12.20
N ARG A 4 -10.68 22.28 -12.73
CA ARG A 4 -10.96 20.88 -12.40
C ARG A 4 -10.27 20.63 -11.04
N ASN A 5 -11.08 20.44 -10.00
CA ASN A 5 -10.60 20.04 -8.69
C ASN A 5 -10.05 18.61 -8.80
N SER A 6 -8.73 18.46 -8.61
CA SER A 6 -8.01 17.17 -8.62
C SER A 6 -8.06 16.44 -7.25
N PHE A 7 -9.15 16.52 -6.52
CA PHE A 7 -9.28 15.89 -5.19
C PHE A 7 -10.03 14.55 -5.23
N ILE A 8 -9.89 13.69 -6.24
CA ILE A 8 -10.96 12.72 -6.48
C ILE A 8 -10.48 11.29 -6.84
N VAL A 9 -9.40 10.74 -6.31
CA VAL A 9 -9.28 9.27 -6.46
C VAL A 9 -9.85 8.56 -5.23
N ILE A 10 -9.57 9.02 -4.03
CA ILE A 10 -10.13 8.45 -2.79
C ILE A 10 -11.67 8.63 -2.69
N ALA A 11 -12.23 9.72 -3.22
CA ALA A 11 -13.70 9.92 -3.21
C ALA A 11 -14.46 8.99 -4.18
N ALA A 12 -13.78 8.39 -5.17
CA ALA A 12 -14.39 7.43 -6.09
C ALA A 12 -14.51 6.02 -5.49
N ALA A 13 -13.64 5.66 -4.53
CA ALA A 13 -13.66 4.36 -3.88
C ALA A 13 -14.95 4.08 -3.08
N LEU A 14 -15.57 5.13 -2.53
CA LEU A 14 -16.79 5.01 -1.73
C LEU A 14 -18.08 4.84 -2.57
N LEU A 15 -18.02 4.95 -3.89
CA LEU A 15 -19.23 4.97 -4.75
C LEU A 15 -19.48 3.70 -5.58
N LEU A 16 -18.59 2.70 -5.56
CA LEU A 16 -18.69 1.53 -6.44
C LEU A 16 -18.85 0.17 -5.72
N ILE A 17 -18.90 0.12 -4.39
CA ILE A 17 -19.17 -1.16 -3.71
C ILE A 17 -20.69 -1.36 -3.64
N GLY A 18 -21.25 -1.73 -4.77
CA GLY A 18 -22.63 -2.21 -4.85
C GLY A 18 -22.76 -3.54 -4.12
N PHE A 19 -23.63 -3.58 -3.11
CA PHE A 19 -24.06 -4.77 -2.42
C PHE A 19 -24.53 -5.84 -3.44
N ALA A 20 -23.69 -6.81 -3.77
CA ALA A 20 -24.14 -8.06 -4.33
C ALA A 20 -24.44 -9.01 -3.18
N ALA A 21 -25.71 -9.04 -2.78
CA ALA A 21 -26.22 -10.04 -1.85
C ALA A 21 -26.03 -11.44 -2.47
N MET A 22 -25.12 -12.23 -1.93
CA MET A 22 -25.03 -13.64 -2.25
C MET A 22 -25.94 -14.48 -1.32
N PRO A 23 -26.60 -15.52 -1.85
CA PRO A 23 -27.53 -16.32 -1.07
C PRO A 23 -26.83 -17.28 -0.12
N LEU A 24 -27.38 -17.38 1.09
CA LEU A 24 -27.06 -18.40 2.09
C LEU A 24 -27.37 -19.80 1.55
N TRP A 25 -26.40 -20.69 1.46
CA TRP A 25 -26.51 -22.12 1.82
C TRP A 25 -25.19 -22.86 1.53
N ALA A 26 -24.65 -23.51 2.39
CA ALA A 26 -24.58 -24.91 2.78
C ALA A 26 -23.41 -25.15 3.74
N GLN A 27 -23.78 -25.50 4.94
CA GLN A 27 -22.92 -26.24 5.85
C GLN A 27 -22.62 -27.62 5.28
N ASN A 28 -21.38 -28.05 5.30
CA ASN A 28 -21.11 -29.48 5.45
C ASN A 28 -19.83 -29.74 6.25
N THR A 29 -20.01 -30.63 7.20
CA THR A 29 -19.07 -31.14 8.18
C THR A 29 -18.25 -32.29 7.62
N GLY A 30 -16.95 -32.42 8.02
CA GLY A 30 -16.21 -33.66 7.72
C GLY A 30 -14.71 -33.59 8.05
N ARG A 31 -14.36 -33.84 9.22
CA ARG A 31 -13.48 -34.80 9.95
C ARG A 31 -12.13 -35.22 9.33
N SER A 32 -11.11 -34.86 10.11
CA SER A 32 -9.95 -35.65 10.62
C SER A 32 -8.89 -36.25 9.68
N GLY A 33 -7.64 -35.93 10.01
CA GLY A 33 -6.60 -36.95 10.15
C GLY A 33 -5.32 -36.71 9.35
N GLY A 34 -4.16 -36.61 10.02
CA GLY A 34 -2.91 -36.95 9.40
C GLY A 34 -1.73 -36.02 9.66
N SER A 35 -1.02 -36.29 10.74
CA SER A 35 0.32 -35.78 11.04
C SER A 35 1.35 -36.22 9.99
N SER A 36 2.18 -35.31 9.49
CA SER A 36 3.56 -35.63 9.13
C SER A 36 4.43 -34.40 9.19
N ARG A 37 5.44 -34.48 10.05
CA ARG A 37 6.54 -33.50 10.17
C ARG A 37 7.37 -33.51 8.90
N GLY A 38 7.42 -32.36 8.23
CA GLY A 38 8.43 -32.05 7.21
C GLY A 38 9.13 -30.76 7.64
N ALA A 39 10.40 -30.86 8.00
CA ALA A 39 11.25 -29.72 8.23
C ALA A 39 11.46 -29.01 6.89
N ALA A 40 10.80 -27.90 6.67
CA ALA A 40 11.07 -27.01 5.56
C ALA A 40 12.05 -25.95 6.02
N SER A 41 13.22 -25.95 5.37
CA SER A 41 14.25 -24.93 5.44
C SER A 41 13.64 -23.54 5.33
N SER A 42 13.91 -22.69 6.31
CA SER A 42 13.62 -21.27 6.30
C SER A 42 14.45 -20.60 5.20
N GLN A 43 13.90 -20.46 4.01
CA GLN A 43 14.39 -19.46 3.08
C GLN A 43 13.89 -18.11 3.58
N ALA A 44 14.85 -17.26 3.91
CA ALA A 44 14.67 -15.90 4.37
C ALA A 44 13.70 -15.15 3.45
N ALA A 45 12.57 -14.74 4.02
CA ALA A 45 11.81 -13.62 3.47
C ALA A 45 12.80 -12.45 3.41
N GLY A 46 13.01 -11.88 2.22
CA GLY A 46 13.90 -10.74 2.02
C GLY A 46 13.51 -9.65 3.00
N GLY A 47 14.36 -9.41 4.00
CA GLY A 47 14.17 -8.33 4.94
C GLY A 47 14.32 -7.03 4.15
N TYR A 48 13.29 -6.23 4.11
CA TYR A 48 13.44 -4.82 3.88
C TYR A 48 14.23 -4.30 5.07
N SER A 49 15.44 -3.83 4.80
CA SER A 49 16.37 -3.41 5.82
C SER A 49 15.92 -2.07 6.38
N THR A 50 16.20 -1.84 7.66
CA THR A 50 16.14 -0.54 8.35
C THR A 50 17.01 0.54 7.68
N ASP A 51 17.66 0.20 6.56
CA ASP A 51 18.55 1.02 5.76
C ASP A 51 17.84 1.64 4.52
N PHE A 52 16.58 1.30 4.28
CA PHE A 52 15.86 1.79 3.09
C PHE A 52 15.62 3.31 3.17
N SER A 53 15.09 3.80 4.29
CA SER A 53 14.86 5.24 4.51
C SER A 53 16.17 6.02 4.48
N GLY A 54 17.22 5.53 5.13
CA GLY A 54 18.55 6.14 5.09
C GLY A 54 19.19 6.14 3.71
N SER A 55 18.90 5.12 2.89
CA SER A 55 19.37 5.07 1.51
C SER A 55 18.65 6.08 0.62
N ILE A 56 17.33 6.27 0.77
CA ILE A 56 16.57 7.31 0.07
C ILE A 56 17.02 8.69 0.52
N GLU A 57 17.17 8.91 1.84
CA GLU A 57 17.67 10.16 2.39
C GLU A 57 19.02 10.56 1.78
N THR A 58 19.93 9.59 1.64
CA THR A 58 21.24 9.81 1.00
C THR A 58 21.09 10.24 -0.46
N VAL A 59 20.20 9.60 -1.22
CA VAL A 59 19.97 9.94 -2.64
C VAL A 59 19.42 11.35 -2.79
N ILE A 60 18.44 11.74 -1.97
CA ILE A 60 17.81 13.06 -2.08
C ILE A 60 18.61 14.19 -1.40
N ALA A 61 19.61 13.86 -0.59
CA ALA A 61 20.41 14.86 0.14
C ALA A 61 21.14 15.82 -0.81
N ASP A 62 21.64 15.31 -1.94
CA ASP A 62 22.38 16.10 -2.93
C ASP A 62 21.46 16.87 -3.91
N ILE A 63 20.14 16.67 -3.83
CA ILE A 63 19.16 17.36 -4.68
C ILE A 63 18.77 18.67 -3.98
N GLU A 64 18.83 19.78 -4.68
CA GLU A 64 18.32 21.06 -4.15
C GLU A 64 16.81 20.93 -3.87
N PRO A 65 16.33 21.34 -2.68
CA PRO A 65 14.94 21.12 -2.28
C PRO A 65 13.92 21.71 -3.24
N GLY A 66 14.24 22.84 -3.85
CA GLY A 66 13.28 23.61 -4.65
C GLY A 66 12.11 24.12 -3.82
N THR A 67 11.05 24.54 -4.51
CA THR A 67 9.79 24.98 -3.90
C THR A 67 8.70 24.03 -4.33
N LEU A 68 7.91 23.54 -3.37
CA LEU A 68 6.74 22.73 -3.69
C LEU A 68 5.59 23.59 -4.25
N THR A 69 4.82 23.03 -5.16
CA THR A 69 3.50 23.54 -5.48
C THR A 69 2.49 23.12 -4.40
N ALA A 70 1.32 23.75 -4.37
CA ALA A 70 0.27 23.36 -3.42
C ALA A 70 -0.24 21.93 -3.67
N GLU A 71 -0.19 21.46 -4.91
CA GLU A 71 -0.55 20.10 -5.29
C GLU A 71 0.49 19.09 -4.80
N GLU A 72 1.78 19.40 -4.88
CA GLU A 72 2.86 18.57 -4.34
C GLU A 72 2.80 18.49 -2.80
N GLU A 73 2.56 19.61 -2.10
CA GLU A 73 2.32 19.61 -0.66
C GLU A 73 1.14 18.69 -0.28
N ALA A 74 0.01 18.85 -0.97
CA ALA A 74 -1.17 18.04 -0.72
C ALA A 74 -0.94 16.55 -1.01
N GLY A 75 -0.18 16.22 -2.05
CA GLY A 75 0.20 14.85 -2.40
C GLY A 75 1.09 14.21 -1.33
N ILE A 76 2.07 14.94 -0.79
CA ILE A 76 2.94 14.45 0.29
C ILE A 76 2.12 14.12 1.55
N LEU A 77 1.22 15.02 1.95
CA LEU A 77 0.39 14.83 3.13
C LEU A 77 -0.62 13.69 2.94
N LEU A 78 -1.20 13.56 1.74
CA LEU A 78 -2.09 12.47 1.37
C LEU A 78 -1.39 11.12 1.49
N MET A 79 -0.23 10.95 0.83
CA MET A 79 0.52 9.69 0.87
C MET A 79 0.99 9.34 2.28
N ARG A 80 1.31 10.33 3.12
CA ARG A 80 1.64 10.09 4.53
C ARG A 80 0.53 9.37 5.29
N GLU A 81 -0.74 9.76 5.07
CA GLU A 81 -1.90 9.12 5.70
C GLU A 81 -2.30 7.81 5.00
N GLU A 82 -2.07 7.70 3.69
CA GLU A 82 -2.37 6.49 2.91
C GLU A 82 -1.46 5.32 3.33
N GLU A 83 -0.16 5.55 3.48
CA GLU A 83 0.78 4.57 4.03
C GLU A 83 0.41 4.15 5.47
N LYS A 84 -0.06 5.12 6.28
CA LYS A 84 -0.59 4.81 7.60
C LYS A 84 -1.84 3.94 7.53
N LEU A 85 -2.75 4.20 6.59
CA LEU A 85 -3.96 3.40 6.37
C LEU A 85 -3.57 1.95 6.03
N ALA A 86 -2.68 1.76 5.07
CA ALA A 86 -2.19 0.45 4.67
C ALA A 86 -1.59 -0.31 5.86
N ARG A 87 -0.65 0.31 6.59
CA ARG A 87 -0.06 -0.26 7.81
C ARG A 87 -1.13 -0.66 8.83
N ASP A 88 -2.06 0.23 9.14
CA ASP A 88 -3.05 0.04 10.18
C ASP A 88 -4.02 -1.10 9.85
N VAL A 89 -4.49 -1.17 8.59
CA VAL A 89 -5.31 -2.28 8.09
C VAL A 89 -4.54 -3.59 8.18
N TYR A 90 -3.29 -3.63 7.72
CA TYR A 90 -2.50 -4.88 7.74
C TYR A 90 -2.20 -5.35 9.16
N LEU A 91 -1.92 -4.46 10.10
CA LEU A 91 -1.76 -4.83 11.51
C LEU A 91 -3.06 -5.41 12.08
N THR A 92 -4.19 -4.84 11.75
CA THR A 92 -5.51 -5.31 12.20
C THR A 92 -5.83 -6.69 11.62
N LEU A 93 -5.60 -6.89 10.32
CA LEU A 93 -5.78 -8.19 9.68
C LEU A 93 -4.76 -9.24 10.16
N ALA A 94 -3.54 -8.82 10.50
CA ALA A 94 -2.54 -9.71 11.10
C ALA A 94 -2.95 -10.25 12.47
N GLU A 95 -3.63 -9.47 13.27
CA GLU A 95 -4.18 -9.91 14.57
C GLU A 95 -5.29 -10.95 14.39
N LYS A 96 -6.13 -10.78 13.37
CA LYS A 96 -7.25 -11.69 13.07
C LYS A 96 -6.77 -13.01 12.48
N TRP A 97 -5.94 -12.96 11.44
CA TRP A 97 -5.63 -14.11 10.60
C TRP A 97 -4.29 -14.77 10.91
N ASN A 98 -3.41 -14.06 11.63
CA ASN A 98 -2.09 -14.53 12.08
C ASN A 98 -1.20 -15.13 10.95
N ILE A 99 -1.30 -14.61 9.74
CA ILE A 99 -0.41 -15.00 8.63
C ILE A 99 0.70 -13.96 8.43
N PRO A 100 1.93 -14.41 8.08
CA PRO A 100 3.11 -13.52 8.04
C PRO A 100 3.02 -12.36 7.04
N VAL A 101 2.29 -12.52 5.92
CA VAL A 101 2.24 -11.52 4.86
C VAL A 101 1.80 -10.16 5.38
N PHE A 102 0.73 -10.11 6.19
CA PHE A 102 0.24 -8.85 6.74
C PHE A 102 1.27 -8.15 7.65
N ARG A 103 1.89 -8.89 8.59
CA ARG A 103 2.92 -8.29 9.47
C ARG A 103 4.17 -7.83 8.73
N ASN A 104 4.56 -8.58 7.70
CA ASN A 104 5.77 -8.24 6.93
C ASN A 104 5.53 -7.00 6.10
N ILE A 105 4.38 -6.88 5.45
CA ILE A 105 4.04 -5.72 4.66
C ILE A 105 3.77 -4.52 5.57
N ALA A 106 3.02 -4.66 6.68
CA ALA A 106 2.82 -3.57 7.64
C ALA A 106 4.13 -2.92 8.12
N ARG A 107 5.20 -3.72 8.26
CA ARG A 107 6.53 -3.23 8.60
C ARG A 107 7.20 -2.47 7.46
N SER A 108 6.89 -2.84 6.23
CA SER A 108 7.33 -2.11 5.04
C SER A 108 6.60 -0.77 4.92
N GLU A 109 5.29 -0.72 5.20
CA GLU A 109 4.53 0.52 5.20
C GLU A 109 5.02 1.52 6.27
N GLU A 110 5.49 1.01 7.42
CA GLU A 110 6.13 1.87 8.42
C GLU A 110 7.38 2.56 7.84
N THR A 111 8.16 1.85 7.02
CA THR A 111 9.32 2.42 6.31
C THR A 111 8.89 3.42 5.22
N HIS A 112 7.78 3.16 4.51
CA HIS A 112 7.20 4.12 3.56
C HIS A 112 6.72 5.39 4.29
N MET A 113 6.05 5.24 5.41
CA MET A 113 5.68 6.36 6.28
C MET A 113 6.91 7.18 6.70
N GLU A 114 8.02 6.53 7.10
CA GLU A 114 9.26 7.22 7.43
C GLU A 114 9.79 8.03 6.24
N ALA A 115 9.78 7.45 5.02
CA ALA A 115 10.21 8.14 3.82
C ALA A 115 9.34 9.38 3.51
N MET A 116 8.03 9.30 3.71
CA MET A 116 7.14 10.46 3.60
C MET A 116 7.40 11.49 4.70
N GLY A 117 7.70 11.05 5.93
CA GLY A 117 8.10 11.91 7.04
C GLY A 117 9.37 12.71 6.74
N MET A 118 10.34 12.12 6.03
CA MET A 118 11.54 12.85 5.57
C MET A 118 11.20 14.00 4.60
N LEU A 119 10.28 13.80 3.67
CA LEU A 119 9.80 14.89 2.80
C LEU A 119 9.08 15.98 3.60
N ILE A 120 8.22 15.62 4.54
CA ILE A 120 7.52 16.55 5.42
C ILE A 120 8.53 17.42 6.18
N GLN A 121 9.53 16.78 6.78
CA GLN A 121 10.60 17.50 7.49
C GLN A 121 11.44 18.38 6.54
N ARG A 122 11.82 17.86 5.37
CA ARG A 122 12.65 18.56 4.39
C ARG A 122 12.01 19.87 3.91
N TYR A 123 10.68 19.86 3.73
CA TYR A 123 9.92 21.00 3.23
C TYR A 123 9.24 21.81 4.34
N GLY A 124 9.40 21.43 5.61
CA GLY A 124 8.82 22.15 6.75
C GLY A 124 7.29 22.10 6.80
N LEU A 125 6.69 21.01 6.31
CA LEU A 125 5.26 20.81 6.34
C LEU A 125 4.79 20.37 7.73
N SER A 126 3.50 20.57 8.03
CA SER A 126 2.88 20.01 9.23
C SER A 126 2.53 18.54 8.99
N ASP A 127 3.07 17.63 9.80
CA ASP A 127 2.76 16.19 9.69
C ASP A 127 1.30 15.92 10.09
N PRO A 128 0.47 15.33 9.23
CA PRO A 128 -0.92 15.00 9.53
C PRO A 128 -1.04 13.86 10.55
N ILE A 129 0.04 13.09 10.77
CA ILE A 129 0.05 11.99 11.72
C ILE A 129 0.65 12.47 13.03
N GLU A 130 -0.17 12.59 14.04
CA GLU A 130 0.32 12.82 15.40
C GLU A 130 1.00 11.56 15.94
N GLU A 131 2.11 11.68 16.68
CA GLU A 131 2.86 10.56 17.27
C GLU A 131 1.98 9.64 18.15
N THR A 132 0.91 10.19 18.70
CA THR A 132 -0.04 9.47 19.56
C THR A 132 -1.28 9.00 18.83
N ALA A 133 -1.40 9.23 17.53
CA ALA A 133 -2.57 8.83 16.76
C ALA A 133 -2.78 7.33 16.84
N ALA A 134 -3.94 6.91 17.29
CA ALA A 134 -4.31 5.51 17.39
C ALA A 134 -4.49 4.90 15.99
N ARG A 135 -4.42 3.58 15.92
CA ARG A 135 -4.73 2.82 14.72
C ARG A 135 -6.17 3.13 14.25
N GLY A 136 -6.33 3.41 12.97
CA GLY A 136 -7.63 3.72 12.38
C GLY A 136 -8.13 5.14 12.67
N GLN A 137 -7.26 6.07 13.08
CA GLN A 137 -7.55 7.50 13.24
C GLN A 137 -6.69 8.31 12.28
N TYR A 138 -7.31 9.20 11.54
CA TYR A 138 -6.66 10.01 10.49
C TYR A 138 -7.15 11.46 10.59
N THR A 139 -6.42 12.39 10.00
CA THR A 139 -6.89 13.79 9.86
C THR A 139 -7.90 13.92 8.71
N ASN A 140 -7.83 13.02 7.74
CA ASN A 140 -8.77 12.94 6.64
C ASN A 140 -9.89 11.93 6.97
N ASP A 141 -11.12 12.43 7.23
CA ASP A 141 -12.30 11.62 7.57
C ASP A 141 -12.57 10.48 6.55
N THR A 142 -12.11 10.63 5.30
CA THR A 142 -12.24 9.59 4.27
C THR A 142 -11.44 8.35 4.64
N PHE A 143 -10.28 8.50 5.23
CA PHE A 143 -9.45 7.37 5.67
C PHE A 143 -10.04 6.65 6.88
N ASP A 144 -10.71 7.35 7.81
CA ASP A 144 -11.43 6.71 8.92
C ASP A 144 -12.52 5.77 8.40
N ALA A 145 -13.28 6.24 7.41
CA ALA A 145 -14.34 5.45 6.79
C ALA A 145 -13.74 4.25 6.02
N LEU A 146 -12.69 4.48 5.23
CA LEU A 146 -12.03 3.44 4.43
C LEU A 146 -11.36 2.38 5.32
N TYR A 147 -10.71 2.78 6.41
CA TYR A 147 -10.16 1.83 7.39
C TYR A 147 -11.24 0.91 7.96
N SER A 148 -12.38 1.49 8.34
CA SER A 148 -13.50 0.72 8.91
C SER A 148 -14.06 -0.28 7.90
N GLU A 149 -14.30 0.15 6.67
CA GLU A 149 -14.82 -0.68 5.58
C GLU A 149 -13.86 -1.82 5.22
N LEU A 150 -12.56 -1.50 5.01
CA LEU A 150 -11.56 -2.49 4.63
C LEU A 150 -11.33 -3.54 5.73
N THR A 151 -11.33 -3.12 6.99
CA THR A 151 -11.17 -4.07 8.10
C THR A 151 -12.42 -4.93 8.29
N GLU A 152 -13.63 -4.38 8.14
CA GLU A 152 -14.87 -5.14 8.18
C GLU A 152 -14.90 -6.20 7.07
N ARG A 153 -14.63 -5.82 5.82
CA ARG A 153 -14.52 -6.74 4.68
C ARG A 153 -13.45 -7.79 4.90
N GLY A 154 -12.26 -7.38 5.38
CA GLY A 154 -11.16 -8.31 5.66
C GLY A 154 -11.42 -9.28 6.81
N PHE A 155 -12.44 -9.05 7.64
CA PHE A 155 -12.85 -9.98 8.70
C PHE A 155 -13.79 -11.08 8.24
N GLU A 156 -14.40 -10.97 7.06
CA GLU A 156 -15.32 -11.97 6.52
C GLU A 156 -14.63 -13.31 6.24
N SER A 157 -13.45 -13.28 5.61
CA SER A 157 -12.65 -14.47 5.33
C SER A 157 -11.18 -14.12 5.11
N LEU A 158 -10.30 -15.13 5.20
CA LEU A 158 -8.88 -14.94 4.85
C LEU A 158 -8.71 -14.56 3.38
N GLU A 159 -9.54 -15.07 2.49
CA GLU A 159 -9.52 -14.70 1.09
C GLU A 159 -9.86 -13.22 0.90
N GLU A 160 -10.92 -12.73 1.53
CA GLU A 160 -11.27 -11.30 1.48
C GLU A 160 -10.20 -10.42 2.14
N ALA A 161 -9.58 -10.86 3.23
CA ALA A 161 -8.46 -10.14 3.83
C ALA A 161 -7.28 -9.98 2.86
N LEU A 162 -6.95 -11.02 2.10
CA LEU A 162 -5.88 -10.97 1.08
C LEU A 162 -6.27 -10.09 -0.10
N LYS A 163 -7.55 -10.10 -0.50
CA LYS A 163 -8.07 -9.20 -1.54
C LYS A 163 -8.09 -7.74 -1.07
N VAL A 164 -8.39 -7.47 0.19
CA VAL A 164 -8.23 -6.14 0.79
C VAL A 164 -6.78 -5.67 0.69
N GLY A 165 -5.81 -6.54 0.99
CA GLY A 165 -4.41 -6.20 0.80
C GLY A 165 -4.08 -5.85 -0.66
N ALA A 166 -4.51 -6.68 -1.61
CA ALA A 166 -4.28 -6.41 -3.03
C ALA A 166 -4.99 -5.14 -3.53
N PHE A 167 -6.17 -4.81 -2.98
CA PHE A 167 -6.93 -3.60 -3.29
C PHE A 167 -6.21 -2.33 -2.81
N ILE A 168 -5.65 -2.34 -1.59
CA ILE A 168 -4.88 -1.20 -1.06
C ILE A 168 -3.67 -0.94 -1.96
N GLU A 169 -2.93 -1.98 -2.34
CA GLU A 169 -1.76 -1.82 -3.20
C GLU A 169 -2.12 -1.35 -4.62
N ASP A 170 -3.28 -1.78 -5.15
CA ASP A 170 -3.80 -1.32 -6.43
C ASP A 170 -4.12 0.18 -6.42
N LEU A 171 -4.75 0.66 -5.35
CA LEU A 171 -5.03 2.08 -5.11
C LEU A 171 -3.73 2.89 -4.98
N ASP A 172 -2.82 2.46 -4.10
CA ASP A 172 -1.56 3.13 -3.83
C ASP A 172 -0.67 3.24 -5.08
N ILE A 173 -0.58 2.18 -5.89
CA ILE A 173 0.13 2.21 -7.18
C ILE A 173 -0.46 3.29 -8.11
N ALA A 174 -1.79 3.38 -8.19
CA ALA A 174 -2.45 4.35 -9.05
C ALA A 174 -2.23 5.80 -8.59
N ASP A 175 -2.34 6.05 -7.28
CA ASP A 175 -2.12 7.37 -6.70
C ASP A 175 -0.65 7.80 -6.80
N LEU A 176 0.30 6.94 -6.49
CA LEU A 176 1.73 7.22 -6.63
C LEU A 176 2.10 7.51 -8.10
N GLN A 177 1.58 6.73 -9.05
CA GLN A 177 1.86 6.98 -10.47
C GLN A 177 1.33 8.36 -10.90
N ARG A 178 0.12 8.72 -10.49
CA ARG A 178 -0.46 10.05 -10.76
C ARG A 178 0.38 11.16 -10.14
N LEU A 179 0.77 11.02 -8.87
CA LEU A 179 1.57 12.01 -8.16
C LEU A 179 2.97 12.19 -8.77
N ILE A 180 3.60 11.11 -9.25
CA ILE A 180 4.87 11.17 -9.99
C ILE A 180 4.69 11.97 -11.30
N ASP A 181 3.62 11.69 -12.05
CA ASP A 181 3.36 12.36 -13.33
C ASP A 181 2.99 13.86 -13.15
N GLU A 182 2.39 14.23 -12.02
CA GLU A 182 2.00 15.60 -11.67
C GLU A 182 3.14 16.41 -11.01
N SER A 183 4.16 15.75 -10.42
CA SER A 183 5.27 16.43 -9.74
C SER A 183 6.35 16.91 -10.70
N ALA A 184 6.86 18.10 -10.43
CA ALA A 184 8.08 18.64 -11.05
C ALA A 184 9.32 18.55 -10.15
N ASN A 185 9.14 18.14 -8.89
CA ASN A 185 10.19 18.09 -7.89
C ASN A 185 10.90 16.73 -7.89
N ASP A 186 12.17 16.70 -8.24
CA ASP A 186 12.95 15.45 -8.38
C ASP A 186 13.08 14.68 -7.07
N ALA A 187 13.26 15.36 -5.93
CA ALA A 187 13.35 14.68 -4.64
C ALA A 187 12.02 14.00 -4.27
N VAL A 188 10.90 14.66 -4.53
CA VAL A 188 9.55 14.10 -4.33
C VAL A 188 9.34 12.89 -5.25
N LYS A 189 9.64 13.02 -6.55
CA LYS A 189 9.54 11.92 -7.51
C LYS A 189 10.36 10.69 -7.08
N ILE A 190 11.61 10.88 -6.65
CA ILE A 190 12.47 9.77 -6.21
C ILE A 190 11.85 9.03 -5.02
N VAL A 191 11.31 9.75 -4.04
CA VAL A 191 10.64 9.11 -2.90
C VAL A 191 9.42 8.32 -3.40
N TYR A 192 8.54 8.94 -4.18
CA TYR A 192 7.37 8.26 -4.74
C TYR A 192 7.72 7.04 -5.61
N GLN A 193 8.78 7.10 -6.42
CA GLN A 193 9.27 5.96 -7.21
C GLN A 193 9.66 4.76 -6.33
N ASN A 194 10.24 5.03 -5.17
CA ASN A 194 10.64 3.99 -4.24
C ASN A 194 9.44 3.40 -3.47
N LEU A 195 8.46 4.21 -3.09
CA LEU A 195 7.20 3.74 -2.54
C LEU A 195 6.48 2.87 -3.60
N LEU A 196 6.27 3.37 -4.80
CA LEU A 196 5.63 2.68 -5.93
C LEU A 196 6.26 1.31 -6.22
N LYS A 197 7.60 1.21 -6.15
CA LYS A 197 8.31 -0.07 -6.22
C LYS A 197 7.92 -1.01 -5.07
N GLY A 198 7.81 -0.48 -3.85
CA GLY A 198 7.36 -1.22 -2.67
C GLY A 198 5.96 -1.79 -2.86
N SER A 199 5.00 -0.95 -3.23
CA SER A 199 3.60 -1.33 -3.45
C SER A 199 3.46 -2.37 -4.57
N ARG A 200 4.25 -2.29 -5.66
CA ARG A 200 4.29 -3.37 -6.66
C ARG A 200 4.78 -4.70 -6.07
N ASN A 201 5.76 -4.69 -5.16
CA ASN A 201 6.23 -5.90 -4.47
C ASN A 201 5.19 -6.46 -3.51
N HIS A 202 4.46 -5.59 -2.83
CA HIS A 202 3.38 -5.95 -1.91
C HIS A 202 2.21 -6.58 -2.68
N LEU A 203 1.79 -5.97 -3.80
CA LEU A 203 0.76 -6.51 -4.69
C LEU A 203 1.11 -7.93 -5.17
N ARG A 204 2.37 -8.15 -5.61
CA ARG A 204 2.87 -9.50 -5.96
C ARG A 204 2.75 -10.46 -4.78
N SER A 205 3.00 -9.98 -3.57
CA SER A 205 2.98 -10.82 -2.37
C SER A 205 1.56 -11.22 -1.98
N PHE A 206 0.60 -10.30 -2.02
CA PHE A 206 -0.82 -10.60 -1.80
C PHE A 206 -1.37 -11.49 -2.90
N TYR A 207 -1.12 -11.17 -4.16
CA TYR A 207 -1.63 -11.97 -5.28
C TYR A 207 -1.10 -13.41 -5.27
N ARG A 208 0.16 -13.62 -4.88
CA ARG A 208 0.70 -14.98 -4.69
C ARG A 208 -0.06 -15.77 -3.61
N GLN A 209 -0.53 -15.13 -2.54
CA GLN A 209 -1.33 -15.82 -1.54
C GLN A 209 -2.75 -16.14 -2.07
N ILE A 210 -3.37 -15.17 -2.75
CA ILE A 210 -4.70 -15.35 -3.39
C ILE A 210 -4.65 -16.52 -4.38
N SER A 211 -3.66 -16.55 -5.28
CA SER A 211 -3.50 -17.60 -6.29
C SER A 211 -3.24 -18.99 -5.70
N ARG A 212 -2.58 -19.09 -4.53
CA ARG A 212 -2.37 -20.38 -3.85
C ARG A 212 -3.66 -21.00 -3.33
N SER A 213 -4.68 -20.19 -3.10
CA SER A 213 -6.02 -20.60 -2.68
C SER A 213 -6.98 -20.74 -3.86
N GLU A 214 -6.46 -20.77 -5.11
CA GLU A 214 -7.26 -20.78 -6.34
C GLU A 214 -8.17 -19.55 -6.49
N GLY A 215 -7.92 -18.48 -5.71
CA GLY A 215 -8.61 -17.21 -5.79
C GLY A 215 -8.13 -16.36 -6.95
N THR A 216 -8.92 -15.33 -7.26
CA THR A 216 -8.62 -14.32 -8.28
C THR A 216 -8.74 -12.92 -7.71
N PHE A 217 -8.02 -11.97 -8.29
CA PHE A 217 -8.14 -10.55 -8.01
C PHE A 217 -8.17 -9.80 -9.36
N THR A 218 -9.06 -8.84 -9.48
CA THR A 218 -9.14 -7.93 -10.62
C THR A 218 -8.84 -6.53 -10.11
N PRO A 219 -7.88 -5.81 -10.69
CA PRO A 219 -7.55 -4.46 -10.26
C PRO A 219 -8.71 -3.51 -10.56
N GLU A 220 -8.88 -2.50 -9.70
CA GLU A 220 -9.93 -1.49 -9.83
C GLU A 220 -9.37 -0.13 -10.27
N TYR A 221 -8.10 0.15 -9.97
CA TYR A 221 -7.47 1.44 -10.19
C TYR A 221 -6.42 1.42 -11.30
N ILE A 222 -5.53 0.42 -11.33
CA ILE A 222 -4.57 0.29 -12.43
C ILE A 222 -5.18 -0.49 -13.59
N ALA A 223 -4.63 -0.30 -14.79
CA ALA A 223 -5.05 -1.08 -15.95
C ALA A 223 -4.70 -2.58 -15.77
N GLN A 224 -5.56 -3.47 -16.27
CA GLN A 224 -5.31 -4.92 -16.22
C GLN A 224 -3.95 -5.31 -16.81
N ALA A 225 -3.52 -4.64 -17.86
CA ALA A 225 -2.20 -4.90 -18.48
C ALA A 225 -1.03 -4.55 -17.56
N ASP A 226 -1.15 -3.50 -16.74
CA ASP A 226 -0.13 -3.12 -15.75
C ASP A 226 -0.13 -4.11 -14.59
N PHE A 227 -1.31 -4.50 -14.11
CA PHE A 227 -1.45 -5.56 -13.11
C PHE A 227 -0.78 -6.86 -13.58
N ASP A 228 -1.09 -7.33 -14.79
CA ASP A 228 -0.53 -8.56 -15.34
C ASP A 228 1.00 -8.47 -15.47
N ARG A 229 1.54 -7.31 -15.87
CA ARG A 229 2.97 -7.05 -15.92
C ARG A 229 3.60 -7.12 -14.52
N ILE A 230 2.98 -6.48 -13.53
CA ILE A 230 3.46 -6.49 -12.14
C ILE A 230 3.51 -7.90 -11.60
N ILE A 231 2.41 -8.65 -11.64
CA ILE A 231 2.33 -9.97 -11.01
C ILE A 231 3.19 -11.04 -11.70
N SER A 232 3.50 -10.86 -12.99
CA SER A 232 4.35 -11.77 -13.76
C SER A 232 5.84 -11.46 -13.64
N SER A 233 6.21 -10.28 -13.14
CA SER A 233 7.61 -9.87 -12.99
C SER A 233 8.21 -10.32 -11.64
N SER A 234 9.55 -10.29 -11.56
CA SER A 234 10.28 -10.55 -10.31
C SER A 234 10.12 -9.40 -9.31
N ASN A 235 10.37 -9.69 -8.03
CA ASN A 235 10.48 -8.63 -7.03
C ASN A 235 11.60 -7.65 -7.40
N GLU A 236 11.30 -6.37 -7.22
CA GLU A 236 12.23 -5.28 -7.45
C GLU A 236 13.09 -5.05 -6.19
N SER A 237 14.35 -4.65 -6.38
CA SER A 237 15.31 -4.42 -5.29
C SER A 237 16.16 -3.17 -5.57
N GLY A 238 16.90 -2.73 -4.55
CA GLY A 238 17.72 -1.51 -4.64
C GLY A 238 16.90 -0.24 -4.49
N VAL A 239 17.57 0.90 -4.44
CA VAL A 239 16.94 2.22 -4.42
C VAL A 239 16.87 2.75 -5.85
N ILE A 240 15.75 3.37 -6.21
CA ILE A 240 15.59 4.11 -7.44
C ILE A 240 16.10 5.53 -7.17
N ASP A 241 17.11 5.96 -7.93
CA ASP A 241 17.77 7.25 -7.83
C ASP A 241 17.49 8.16 -9.05
N GLU A 242 16.71 7.68 -10.00
CA GLU A 242 16.31 8.42 -11.20
C GLU A 242 14.86 8.91 -11.05
N PRO A 243 14.61 10.26 -11.08
CA PRO A 243 13.27 10.80 -10.91
C PRO A 243 12.30 10.40 -12.03
N ASP A 244 12.80 10.16 -13.23
CA ASP A 244 12.00 9.79 -14.40
C ASP A 244 12.04 8.29 -14.71
N PHE A 245 12.35 7.46 -13.70
CA PHE A 245 12.33 6.00 -13.85
C PHE A 245 10.97 5.51 -14.36
N ARG A 246 10.99 4.51 -15.26
CA ARG A 246 9.79 3.82 -15.76
C ARG A 246 9.94 2.31 -15.57
N PHE A 247 8.94 1.74 -14.91
CA PHE A 247 8.85 0.28 -14.68
C PHE A 247 8.36 -0.45 -15.94
#